data_2ec9d0fdc0f4df04c992f82e2979c1bf
#
_entry.id   2ec9d0fdc0f4df04c992f82e2979c1bf
#
_cell.length_a   1.000
_cell.length_b   1.000
_cell.length_c   1.000
_cell.angle_alpha   90.00
_cell.angle_beta   90.00
_cell.angle_gamma   90.00
#
_symmetry.space_group_name_H-M   'P 1'
#
loop_
_entity.id
_entity.type
_entity.pdbx_description
1 polymer ?
#
loop_
_entity_poly.entity_id
_entity_poly.type
_entity_poly.pdbx_seq_one_letter_code
_entity_poly.pdbx_strand_id
1 'polypeptide(L)'
;MKRREFIQSSALAATAMVLGAPAHAEETPARADVRRFRDLGKTGIKMSDISFGAGSVPSGSLILRAIDRGINYFDTAPDYGPSEDHFGEAMKRIKDRGKITIASKFCRPIPYQEGKSHLGLGTTVEEYVGAVENSLKRMGTDYLDLVFVHAIGEKDDLEQEKRRLLDENMLTAVDRLKKAGKVKHLAVSSHGPHNMEPLMTAAVNSGHFDVIMIAFNFMKFPRIPDVMSLARQKGVGVIAMKTLAGAKESGAKLEAGQFEQAALKWVLQHEEISGLVITFKSAQDLDLYLPASGKTLTASDRKALDHYAALHGAGYCRTGCGDCAGSCDKKVNIAAIQRYHMYFKDYGDQKRAMEAYAALEQSARHCLDCATPGCANACPYGLPIVSQLREAHRNLTLSSTMA
;
A
#
# COMPACT_ATOMS: atom_id res chain seq x y z
N MET A 1 0.79 43.50 -50.42
CA MET A 1 1.27 44.84 -50.08
C MET A 1 2.01 44.75 -48.74
N LYS A 2 3.14 45.34 -48.68
CA LYS A 2 4.34 45.20 -47.87
C LYS A 2 4.17 45.43 -46.41
N ARG A 3 4.74 44.50 -45.59
CA ARG A 3 5.21 44.72 -44.24
C ARG A 3 6.29 45.83 -44.27
N ARG A 4 5.98 47.01 -43.75
CA ARG A 4 6.93 48.03 -43.30
C ARG A 4 6.14 49.33 -43.23
N GLU A 5 5.76 49.73 -42.04
CA GLU A 5 5.43 51.10 -41.65
C GLU A 5 4.58 51.08 -40.40
N PHE A 6 5.23 50.84 -39.27
CA PHE A 6 4.74 51.26 -37.95
C PHE A 6 5.89 51.24 -36.92
N ILE A 7 6.90 52.04 -37.20
CA ILE A 7 7.87 52.48 -36.22
C ILE A 7 8.17 53.94 -36.56
N GLN A 8 7.57 54.86 -35.84
CA GLN A 8 8.11 56.18 -35.47
C GLN A 8 7.00 57.05 -34.87
N SER A 9 7.35 57.63 -33.72
CA SER A 9 6.62 58.63 -32.92
C SER A 9 5.89 57.99 -31.76
N SER A 10 6.22 58.13 -30.48
CA SER A 10 6.71 59.34 -29.81
C SER A 10 7.38 58.99 -28.50
N ALA A 11 8.57 59.50 -28.29
CA ALA A 11 9.18 59.63 -26.97
C ALA A 11 8.51 60.78 -26.23
N LEU A 12 7.96 60.55 -25.06
CA LEU A 12 7.74 61.55 -24.02
C LEU A 12 7.90 60.86 -22.66
N ALA A 13 8.88 61.32 -21.94
CA ALA A 13 9.28 60.86 -20.61
C ALA A 13 8.20 61.12 -19.57
N ALA A 14 7.88 60.08 -18.83
CA ALA A 14 7.30 60.21 -17.46
C ALA A 14 8.09 59.29 -16.56
N THR A 15 9.02 59.88 -15.83
CA THR A 15 9.76 59.21 -14.74
C THR A 15 8.80 59.01 -13.58
N ALA A 16 8.11 57.87 -13.53
CA ALA A 16 7.42 57.42 -12.32
C ALA A 16 8.39 56.55 -11.53
N MET A 17 8.85 57.05 -10.39
CA MET A 17 9.50 56.22 -9.37
C MET A 17 8.52 55.14 -8.93
N VAL A 18 8.68 53.95 -9.49
CA VAL A 18 8.09 52.73 -8.92
C VAL A 18 8.99 52.35 -7.74
N LEU A 19 8.57 52.70 -6.53
CA LEU A 19 9.06 52.06 -5.31
C LEU A 19 8.82 50.58 -5.46
N GLY A 20 9.89 49.82 -5.73
CA GLY A 20 9.87 48.39 -5.81
C GLY A 20 9.44 47.83 -4.47
N ALA A 21 8.21 47.29 -4.40
CA ALA A 21 7.87 46.32 -3.36
C ALA A 21 8.89 45.19 -3.44
N PRO A 22 9.47 44.73 -2.33
CA PRO A 22 10.33 43.57 -2.34
C PRO A 22 9.53 42.40 -2.95
N ALA A 23 10.02 41.88 -4.05
CA ALA A 23 9.53 40.59 -4.55
C ALA A 23 9.69 39.61 -3.38
N HIS A 24 8.57 39.18 -2.80
CA HIS A 24 8.58 38.01 -1.93
C HIS A 24 9.16 36.89 -2.77
N ALA A 25 10.43 36.58 -2.59
CA ALA A 25 10.97 35.32 -3.05
C ALA A 25 10.08 34.25 -2.43
N GLU A 26 9.32 33.51 -3.24
CA GLU A 26 8.67 32.28 -2.80
C GLU A 26 9.81 31.45 -2.23
N GLU A 27 9.87 31.34 -0.90
CA GLU A 27 10.78 30.42 -0.25
C GLU A 27 10.42 29.05 -0.78
N THR A 28 11.31 28.49 -1.59
CA THR A 28 11.23 27.11 -2.03
C THR A 28 11.08 26.27 -0.75
N PRO A 29 10.00 25.52 -0.57
CA PRO A 29 9.78 24.79 0.67
C PRO A 29 11.00 23.95 0.98
N ALA A 30 11.51 24.06 2.20
CA ALA A 30 12.73 23.40 2.62
C ALA A 30 12.59 21.90 2.33
N ARG A 31 13.55 21.33 1.63
CA ARG A 31 13.60 19.90 1.27
C ARG A 31 13.36 19.06 2.54
N ALA A 32 12.30 18.26 2.55
CA ALA A 32 11.99 17.35 3.64
C ALA A 32 12.69 16.01 3.44
N ASP A 33 13.41 15.55 4.43
CA ASP A 33 14.10 14.26 4.46
C ASP A 33 13.55 13.38 5.59
N VAL A 34 13.85 12.07 5.54
CA VAL A 34 13.55 11.15 6.66
C VAL A 34 14.24 11.65 7.93
N ARG A 35 13.48 11.76 9.01
CA ARG A 35 13.97 12.26 10.30
C ARG A 35 13.99 11.21 11.40
N ARG A 36 13.31 10.09 11.21
CA ARG A 36 13.20 9.04 12.21
C ARG A 36 13.40 7.66 11.60
N PHE A 37 14.21 6.86 12.30
CA PHE A 37 14.41 5.45 12.02
C PHE A 37 13.96 4.65 13.23
N ARG A 38 13.36 3.48 13.01
CA ARG A 38 12.88 2.58 14.06
C ARG A 38 13.40 1.17 13.85
N ASP A 39 13.56 0.43 14.92
CA ASP A 39 13.94 -0.97 14.83
C ASP A 39 12.80 -1.80 14.22
N LEU A 40 13.12 -2.63 13.25
CA LEU A 40 12.18 -3.56 12.64
C LEU A 40 12.15 -4.87 13.45
N GLY A 41 11.44 -4.86 14.56
CA GLY A 41 11.44 -5.98 15.50
C GLY A 41 12.86 -6.35 15.96
N LYS A 42 13.16 -7.65 15.96
CA LYS A 42 14.48 -8.21 16.33
C LYS A 42 15.37 -8.47 15.12
N THR A 43 15.06 -7.95 13.94
CA THR A 43 15.83 -8.20 12.70
C THR A 43 17.22 -7.54 12.68
N GLY A 44 17.47 -6.58 13.55
CA GLY A 44 18.65 -5.72 13.50
C GLY A 44 18.57 -4.59 12.46
N ILE A 45 17.48 -4.53 11.69
CA ILE A 45 17.26 -3.50 10.68
C ILE A 45 16.68 -2.25 11.35
N LYS A 46 17.31 -1.09 11.11
CA LYS A 46 16.71 0.22 11.38
C LYS A 46 16.10 0.76 10.10
N MET A 47 14.74 0.76 10.01
CA MET A 47 14.04 1.24 8.85
C MET A 47 13.57 2.69 9.00
N SER A 48 13.53 3.43 7.91
CA SER A 48 12.90 4.74 7.84
C SER A 48 11.42 4.63 8.22
N ASP A 49 10.94 5.53 9.08
CA ASP A 49 9.54 5.51 9.54
C ASP A 49 8.53 5.69 8.40
N ILE A 50 8.91 6.44 7.35
CA ILE A 50 8.22 6.49 6.07
C ILE A 50 9.12 5.82 5.03
N SER A 51 8.62 4.75 4.42
CA SER A 51 9.37 3.87 3.56
C SER A 51 8.70 3.67 2.20
N PHE A 52 9.47 3.20 1.22
CA PHE A 52 9.12 3.22 -0.19
C PHE A 52 8.35 1.97 -0.62
N GLY A 53 7.09 2.14 -1.03
CA GLY A 53 6.31 1.14 -1.74
C GLY A 53 6.47 1.30 -3.25
N ALA A 54 7.01 0.30 -3.90
CA ALA A 54 7.37 0.35 -5.32
C ALA A 54 6.29 -0.23 -6.26
N GLY A 55 5.05 -0.42 -5.78
CA GLY A 55 3.96 -1.02 -6.57
C GLY A 55 3.62 -0.30 -7.86
N SER A 56 4.03 0.95 -8.04
CA SER A 56 3.83 1.75 -9.25
C SER A 56 5.01 2.70 -9.50
N VAL A 57 6.22 2.29 -9.11
CA VAL A 57 7.41 3.11 -9.34
C VAL A 57 7.68 3.26 -10.84
N PRO A 58 7.84 4.50 -11.35
CA PRO A 58 7.99 4.73 -12.80
C PRO A 58 9.41 4.54 -13.32
N SER A 59 10.44 4.56 -12.45
CA SER A 59 11.85 4.47 -12.88
C SER A 59 12.80 4.27 -11.69
N GLY A 60 14.00 3.76 -11.97
CA GLY A 60 15.10 3.67 -11.01
C GLY A 60 15.59 5.03 -10.49
N SER A 61 15.39 6.11 -11.23
CA SER A 61 15.79 7.46 -10.80
C SER A 61 14.97 7.95 -9.61
N LEU A 62 13.70 7.57 -9.49
CA LEU A 62 12.88 7.89 -8.33
C LEU A 62 13.36 7.14 -7.07
N ILE A 63 13.78 5.88 -7.22
CA ILE A 63 14.38 5.09 -6.14
C ILE A 63 15.65 5.79 -5.61
N LEU A 64 16.53 6.24 -6.51
CA LEU A 64 17.75 6.96 -6.12
C LEU A 64 17.45 8.28 -5.40
N ARG A 65 16.43 9.03 -5.85
CA ARG A 65 15.98 10.25 -5.16
C ARG A 65 15.43 9.93 -3.76
N ALA A 66 14.71 8.83 -3.60
CA ALA A 66 14.19 8.40 -2.30
C ALA A 66 15.34 8.05 -1.34
N ILE A 67 16.38 7.35 -1.82
CA ILE A 67 17.60 7.07 -1.04
C ILE A 67 18.30 8.38 -0.63
N ASP A 68 18.44 9.34 -1.54
CA ASP A 68 19.02 10.65 -1.28
C ASP A 68 18.24 11.49 -0.24
N ARG A 69 16.94 11.17 -0.06
CA ARG A 69 16.04 11.77 0.93
C ARG A 69 16.02 10.97 2.26
N GLY A 70 16.87 9.96 2.41
CA GLY A 70 17.05 9.17 3.62
C GLY A 70 16.13 7.96 3.74
N ILE A 71 15.31 7.65 2.73
CA ILE A 71 14.55 6.39 2.73
C ILE A 71 15.54 5.23 2.56
N ASN A 72 15.45 4.26 3.47
CA ASN A 72 16.34 3.10 3.45
C ASN A 72 15.63 1.75 3.39
N TYR A 73 14.30 1.73 3.41
CA TYR A 73 13.51 0.51 3.25
C TYR A 73 12.64 0.61 2.00
N PHE A 74 12.71 -0.42 1.16
CA PHE A 74 12.04 -0.50 -0.13
C PHE A 74 11.28 -1.81 -0.26
N ASP A 75 9.99 -1.72 -0.59
CA ASP A 75 9.10 -2.85 -0.78
C ASP A 75 8.74 -3.01 -2.26
N THR A 76 9.09 -4.12 -2.86
CA THR A 76 8.77 -4.48 -4.25
C THR A 76 8.18 -5.89 -4.35
N ALA A 77 7.83 -6.33 -5.56
CA ALA A 77 7.39 -7.69 -5.83
C ALA A 77 7.52 -8.01 -7.34
N PRO A 78 7.66 -9.30 -7.71
CA PRO A 78 7.70 -9.71 -9.11
C PRO A 78 6.44 -9.36 -9.92
N ASP A 79 5.27 -9.30 -9.27
CA ASP A 79 3.98 -8.97 -9.87
C ASP A 79 3.66 -7.46 -9.89
N TYR A 80 4.63 -6.61 -9.51
CA TYR A 80 4.52 -5.14 -9.59
C TYR A 80 5.02 -4.60 -10.94
N GLY A 81 4.76 -5.31 -12.03
CA GLY A 81 5.21 -4.92 -13.36
C GLY A 81 6.73 -4.76 -13.44
N PRO A 82 7.25 -3.62 -13.96
CA PRO A 82 8.70 -3.42 -14.13
C PRO A 82 9.43 -2.98 -12.84
N SER A 83 8.80 -3.06 -11.68
CA SER A 83 9.35 -2.52 -10.43
C SER A 83 10.73 -3.09 -10.09
N GLU A 84 10.91 -4.41 -10.17
CA GLU A 84 12.21 -5.04 -9.90
C GLU A 84 13.28 -4.69 -10.93
N ASP A 85 12.90 -4.47 -12.20
CA ASP A 85 13.83 -3.99 -13.25
C ASP A 85 14.29 -2.56 -12.97
N HIS A 86 13.39 -1.68 -12.48
CA HIS A 86 13.75 -0.33 -12.04
C HIS A 86 14.70 -0.34 -10.84
N PHE A 87 14.58 -1.33 -9.94
CA PHE A 87 15.60 -1.57 -8.93
C PHE A 87 16.93 -1.96 -9.56
N GLY A 88 16.94 -2.84 -10.57
CA GLY A 88 18.15 -3.21 -11.32
C GLY A 88 18.84 -1.99 -11.97
N GLU A 89 18.07 -1.03 -12.49
CA GLU A 89 18.62 0.24 -12.98
C GLU A 89 19.25 1.08 -11.85
N ALA A 90 18.55 1.20 -10.71
CA ALA A 90 19.05 1.95 -9.56
C ALA A 90 20.30 1.31 -8.94
N MET A 91 20.35 -0.02 -8.83
CA MET A 91 21.45 -0.77 -8.24
C MET A 91 22.78 -0.52 -8.94
N LYS A 92 22.78 -0.26 -10.26
CA LYS A 92 24.01 0.11 -11.00
C LYS A 92 24.67 1.40 -10.48
N ARG A 93 23.94 2.23 -9.74
CA ARG A 93 24.38 3.51 -9.21
C ARG A 93 24.48 3.54 -7.67
N ILE A 94 23.96 2.55 -6.99
CA ILE A 94 24.05 2.41 -5.52
C ILE A 94 25.45 1.89 -5.18
N LYS A 95 26.23 2.71 -4.49
CA LYS A 95 27.63 2.38 -4.14
C LYS A 95 27.74 1.39 -2.98
N ASP A 96 26.75 1.40 -2.08
CA ASP A 96 26.75 0.59 -0.87
C ASP A 96 25.38 -0.04 -0.67
N ARG A 97 25.26 -1.32 -1.08
CA ARG A 97 24.04 -2.12 -0.96
C ARG A 97 23.60 -2.28 0.51
N GLY A 98 24.57 -2.27 1.44
CA GLY A 98 24.29 -2.44 2.87
C GLY A 98 23.53 -1.27 3.50
N LYS A 99 23.45 -0.12 2.84
CA LYS A 99 22.70 1.06 3.34
C LYS A 99 21.22 1.02 3.06
N ILE A 100 20.76 0.08 2.25
CA ILE A 100 19.35 -0.07 1.90
C ILE A 100 18.83 -1.46 2.25
N THR A 101 17.59 -1.52 2.66
CA THR A 101 16.82 -2.74 2.92
C THR A 101 15.87 -2.98 1.77
N ILE A 102 15.99 -4.11 1.11
CA ILE A 102 15.11 -4.50 -0.01
C ILE A 102 14.28 -5.70 0.42
N ALA A 103 12.96 -5.53 0.30
CA ALA A 103 11.97 -6.56 0.47
C ALA A 103 11.33 -6.90 -0.87
N SER A 104 11.27 -8.19 -1.22
CA SER A 104 10.46 -8.70 -2.32
C SER A 104 9.55 -9.83 -1.84
N LYS A 105 8.85 -10.52 -2.74
CA LYS A 105 7.75 -11.40 -2.37
C LYS A 105 7.78 -12.71 -3.15
N PHE A 106 7.20 -13.75 -2.58
CA PHE A 106 6.98 -15.03 -3.27
C PHE A 106 5.84 -14.90 -4.29
N CYS A 107 6.19 -14.41 -5.48
CA CYS A 107 5.26 -14.20 -6.60
C CYS A 107 5.83 -14.70 -7.92
N ARG A 108 4.93 -14.96 -8.87
CA ARG A 108 5.27 -15.11 -10.28
C ARG A 108 5.42 -13.74 -10.94
N PRO A 109 6.33 -13.55 -11.90
CA PRO A 109 6.51 -12.28 -12.61
C PRO A 109 5.44 -12.10 -13.70
N ILE A 110 4.18 -12.13 -13.28
CA ILE A 110 3.01 -11.89 -14.13
C ILE A 110 2.19 -10.75 -13.51
N PRO A 111 1.44 -9.99 -14.30
CA PRO A 111 0.48 -9.02 -13.73
C PRO A 111 -0.41 -9.69 -12.71
N TYR A 112 -0.74 -8.96 -11.66
CA TYR A 112 -1.55 -9.52 -10.57
C TYR A 112 -2.82 -10.18 -11.08
N GLN A 113 -2.97 -11.45 -10.73
CA GLN A 113 -4.18 -12.24 -10.91
C GLN A 113 -4.41 -13.01 -9.60
N GLU A 114 -5.59 -12.84 -9.00
CA GLU A 114 -5.95 -13.52 -7.76
C GLU A 114 -5.80 -15.04 -7.90
N GLY A 115 -5.17 -15.66 -6.90
CA GLY A 115 -4.91 -17.10 -6.86
C GLY A 115 -3.86 -17.62 -7.87
N LYS A 116 -3.26 -16.77 -8.71
CA LYS A 116 -2.26 -17.18 -9.71
C LYS A 116 -0.90 -16.50 -9.54
N SER A 117 -0.89 -15.21 -9.19
CA SER A 117 0.37 -14.45 -9.09
C SER A 117 1.16 -14.81 -7.85
N HIS A 118 0.49 -15.07 -6.74
CA HIS A 118 1.15 -15.40 -5.49
C HIS A 118 1.44 -16.91 -5.40
N LEU A 119 2.65 -17.25 -4.94
CA LEU A 119 2.99 -18.64 -4.64
C LEU A 119 2.28 -19.11 -3.37
N GLY A 120 1.92 -20.38 -3.33
CA GLY A 120 1.17 -20.96 -2.23
C GLY A 120 1.09 -22.47 -2.33
N LEU A 121 0.07 -23.07 -1.76
CA LEU A 121 -0.11 -24.52 -1.68
C LEU A 121 0.07 -25.19 -3.05
N GLY A 122 0.87 -26.25 -3.08
CA GLY A 122 1.25 -26.97 -4.30
C GLY A 122 2.48 -26.42 -5.02
N THR A 123 3.05 -25.31 -4.56
CA THR A 123 4.35 -24.78 -5.06
C THR A 123 5.48 -25.64 -4.49
N THR A 124 6.42 -26.06 -5.33
CA THR A 124 7.59 -26.85 -4.90
C THR A 124 8.65 -25.98 -4.24
N VAL A 125 9.58 -26.60 -3.51
CA VAL A 125 10.74 -25.92 -2.92
C VAL A 125 11.56 -25.20 -3.99
N GLU A 126 11.78 -25.85 -5.12
CA GLU A 126 12.55 -25.32 -6.25
C GLU A 126 11.88 -24.10 -6.88
N GLU A 127 10.55 -24.08 -6.99
CA GLU A 127 9.81 -22.92 -7.49
C GLU A 127 9.92 -21.72 -6.53
N TYR A 128 9.82 -21.94 -5.23
CA TYR A 128 10.04 -20.87 -4.23
C TYR A 128 11.46 -20.31 -4.28
N VAL A 129 12.47 -21.19 -4.35
CA VAL A 129 13.88 -20.79 -4.49
C VAL A 129 14.09 -20.03 -5.79
N GLY A 130 13.59 -20.56 -6.91
CA GLY A 130 13.72 -19.96 -8.23
C GLY A 130 13.04 -18.58 -8.33
N ALA A 131 11.92 -18.36 -7.64
CA ALA A 131 11.25 -17.06 -7.59
C ALA A 131 12.17 -16.00 -6.98
N VAL A 132 12.83 -16.29 -5.87
CA VAL A 132 13.79 -15.38 -5.24
C VAL A 132 15.02 -15.16 -6.12
N GLU A 133 15.60 -16.22 -6.68
CA GLU A 133 16.78 -16.12 -7.55
C GLU A 133 16.50 -15.25 -8.79
N ASN A 134 15.31 -15.38 -9.37
CA ASN A 134 14.86 -14.56 -10.47
C ASN A 134 14.69 -13.07 -10.07
N SER A 135 14.17 -12.80 -8.85
CA SER A 135 14.11 -11.44 -8.30
C SER A 135 15.50 -10.84 -8.11
N LEU A 136 16.43 -11.60 -7.54
CA LEU A 136 17.83 -11.18 -7.37
C LEU A 136 18.48 -10.82 -8.71
N LYS A 137 18.25 -11.67 -9.74
CA LYS A 137 18.75 -11.42 -11.09
C LYS A 137 18.17 -10.15 -11.72
N ARG A 138 16.86 -9.93 -11.63
CA ARG A 138 16.22 -8.71 -12.16
C ARG A 138 16.75 -7.46 -11.45
N MET A 139 16.87 -7.51 -10.13
CA MET A 139 17.34 -6.36 -9.35
C MET A 139 18.87 -6.18 -9.34
N GLY A 140 19.65 -7.15 -9.85
CA GLY A 140 21.11 -7.07 -9.87
C GLY A 140 21.71 -7.02 -8.47
N THR A 141 21.23 -7.84 -7.55
CA THR A 141 21.71 -7.94 -6.16
C THR A 141 21.86 -9.40 -5.74
N ASP A 142 22.75 -9.66 -4.77
CA ASP A 142 23.04 -11.03 -4.33
C ASP A 142 22.10 -11.52 -3.23
N TYR A 143 21.39 -10.60 -2.55
CA TYR A 143 20.48 -10.95 -1.45
C TYR A 143 19.29 -10.01 -1.34
N LEU A 144 18.20 -10.55 -0.77
CA LEU A 144 17.08 -9.79 -0.21
C LEU A 144 17.27 -9.68 1.31
N ASP A 145 16.94 -8.52 1.87
CA ASP A 145 16.85 -8.40 3.33
C ASP A 145 15.59 -9.12 3.86
N LEU A 146 14.47 -9.00 3.12
CA LEU A 146 13.23 -9.70 3.46
C LEU A 146 12.62 -10.36 2.22
N VAL A 147 12.03 -11.53 2.41
CA VAL A 147 11.07 -12.11 1.46
C VAL A 147 9.72 -12.28 2.14
N PHE A 148 8.65 -11.88 1.46
CA PHE A 148 7.28 -11.95 1.99
C PHE A 148 6.49 -13.12 1.42
N VAL A 149 5.76 -13.83 2.27
CA VAL A 149 4.54 -14.51 1.84
C VAL A 149 3.52 -13.42 1.49
N HIS A 150 3.13 -13.34 0.21
CA HIS A 150 2.39 -12.19 -0.30
C HIS A 150 0.88 -12.35 -0.09
N ALA A 151 0.28 -11.30 0.51
CA ALA A 151 -1.17 -11.09 0.56
C ALA A 151 -1.96 -12.29 1.09
N ILE A 152 -1.60 -12.76 2.30
CA ILE A 152 -2.41 -13.79 2.96
C ILE A 152 -3.82 -13.25 3.27
N GLY A 153 -4.85 -14.11 3.20
CA GLY A 153 -6.25 -13.70 3.38
C GLY A 153 -6.95 -13.26 2.09
N GLU A 154 -6.47 -13.73 0.93
CA GLU A 154 -7.15 -13.53 -0.35
C GLU A 154 -8.42 -14.38 -0.44
N LYS A 155 -8.40 -15.60 0.09
CA LYS A 155 -9.54 -16.51 0.11
C LYS A 155 -10.31 -16.42 1.42
N ASP A 156 -11.62 -16.60 1.35
CA ASP A 156 -12.51 -16.70 2.51
C ASP A 156 -12.53 -18.13 3.10
N ASP A 157 -11.34 -18.72 3.22
CA ASP A 157 -11.09 -20.02 3.85
C ASP A 157 -9.90 -19.87 4.80
N LEU A 158 -10.21 -19.62 6.08
CA LEU A 158 -9.20 -19.39 7.11
C LEU A 158 -8.22 -20.56 7.24
N GLU A 159 -8.70 -21.79 7.18
CA GLU A 159 -7.83 -22.97 7.37
C GLU A 159 -6.95 -23.20 6.13
N GLN A 160 -7.45 -22.94 4.93
CA GLN A 160 -6.63 -22.99 3.72
C GLN A 160 -5.55 -21.89 3.75
N GLU A 161 -5.91 -20.67 4.15
CA GLU A 161 -4.95 -19.57 4.24
C GLU A 161 -3.92 -19.80 5.37
N LYS A 162 -4.27 -20.44 6.48
CA LYS A 162 -3.30 -20.90 7.49
C LYS A 162 -2.33 -21.95 6.95
N ARG A 163 -2.82 -22.93 6.17
CA ARG A 163 -1.94 -23.90 5.50
C ARG A 163 -1.00 -23.22 4.52
N ARG A 164 -1.49 -22.22 3.75
CA ARG A 164 -0.65 -21.42 2.85
C ARG A 164 0.39 -20.60 3.61
N LEU A 165 0.00 -20.00 4.74
CA LEU A 165 0.88 -19.25 5.62
C LEU A 165 2.06 -20.09 6.13
N LEU A 166 1.81 -21.35 6.46
CA LEU A 166 2.76 -22.28 7.06
C LEU A 166 3.13 -23.42 6.11
N ASP A 167 3.13 -23.16 4.81
CA ASP A 167 3.49 -24.16 3.78
C ASP A 167 4.90 -24.70 4.01
N GLU A 168 5.03 -26.02 4.18
CA GLU A 168 6.30 -26.68 4.50
C GLU A 168 7.35 -26.51 3.39
N ASN A 169 6.91 -26.52 2.12
CA ASN A 169 7.82 -26.28 1.00
C ASN A 169 8.36 -24.85 1.02
N MET A 170 7.51 -23.87 1.35
CA MET A 170 7.94 -22.48 1.51
C MET A 170 8.95 -22.34 2.65
N LEU A 171 8.67 -22.91 3.83
CA LEU A 171 9.59 -22.86 4.98
C LEU A 171 10.93 -23.54 4.65
N THR A 172 10.90 -24.71 3.99
CA THR A 172 12.11 -25.39 3.52
C THR A 172 12.92 -24.56 2.52
N ALA A 173 12.23 -23.89 1.59
CA ALA A 173 12.88 -23.00 0.63
C ALA A 173 13.54 -21.79 1.32
N VAL A 174 12.86 -21.20 2.31
CA VAL A 174 13.40 -20.09 3.11
C VAL A 174 14.66 -20.52 3.87
N ASP A 175 14.66 -21.67 4.52
CA ASP A 175 15.86 -22.19 5.21
C ASP A 175 17.03 -22.40 4.25
N ARG A 176 16.78 -22.93 3.07
CA ARG A 176 17.78 -23.10 2.00
C ARG A 176 18.31 -21.75 1.53
N LEU A 177 17.44 -20.77 1.30
CA LEU A 177 17.82 -19.42 0.88
C LEU A 177 18.58 -18.66 1.96
N LYS A 178 18.19 -18.80 3.24
CA LYS A 178 18.94 -18.23 4.38
C LYS A 178 20.34 -18.85 4.49
N LYS A 179 20.47 -20.16 4.39
CA LYS A 179 21.77 -20.86 4.40
C LYS A 179 22.69 -20.46 3.25
N ALA A 180 22.09 -20.16 2.08
CA ALA A 180 22.82 -19.66 0.90
C ALA A 180 23.11 -18.16 0.96
N GLY A 181 22.70 -17.43 2.01
CA GLY A 181 22.89 -16.00 2.14
C GLY A 181 22.04 -15.14 1.21
N LYS A 182 21.05 -15.73 0.52
CA LYS A 182 20.19 -15.05 -0.47
C LYS A 182 19.00 -14.32 0.14
N VAL A 183 18.59 -14.69 1.35
CA VAL A 183 17.50 -14.07 2.12
C VAL A 183 17.94 -13.97 3.58
N LYS A 184 17.68 -12.84 4.23
CA LYS A 184 17.97 -12.69 5.67
C LYS A 184 16.76 -13.02 6.54
N HIS A 185 15.57 -12.50 6.19
CA HIS A 185 14.37 -12.58 7.02
C HIS A 185 13.16 -13.04 6.23
N LEU A 186 12.28 -13.83 6.90
CA LEU A 186 10.97 -14.19 6.39
C LEU A 186 9.93 -13.23 6.95
N ALA A 187 9.06 -12.76 6.08
CA ALA A 187 7.98 -11.86 6.43
C ALA A 187 6.65 -12.31 5.78
N VAL A 188 5.54 -11.75 6.24
CA VAL A 188 4.22 -11.98 5.66
C VAL A 188 3.42 -10.69 5.58
N SER A 189 2.67 -10.50 4.49
CA SER A 189 1.76 -9.38 4.31
C SER A 189 0.31 -9.84 4.26
N SER A 190 -0.58 -9.05 4.89
CA SER A 190 -2.02 -9.24 4.77
C SER A 190 -2.71 -7.92 4.43
N HIS A 191 -3.33 -7.90 3.27
CA HIS A 191 -4.25 -6.86 2.83
C HIS A 191 -5.40 -7.47 2.02
N GLY A 192 -5.53 -8.77 2.08
CA GLY A 192 -6.64 -9.50 1.49
C GLY A 192 -7.97 -9.07 2.11
N PRO A 193 -9.09 -9.38 1.46
CA PRO A 193 -10.39 -9.00 1.98
C PRO A 193 -10.79 -9.73 3.27
N HIS A 194 -10.08 -10.85 3.62
CA HIS A 194 -10.53 -11.78 4.66
C HIS A 194 -9.48 -12.03 5.74
N ASN A 195 -9.95 -12.27 6.96
CA ASN A 195 -9.23 -12.93 8.05
C ASN A 195 -7.85 -12.35 8.42
N MET A 196 -7.62 -11.05 8.23
CA MET A 196 -6.31 -10.45 8.50
C MET A 196 -5.86 -10.66 9.96
N GLU A 197 -6.75 -10.42 10.94
CA GLU A 197 -6.42 -10.55 12.35
C GLU A 197 -6.04 -11.99 12.74
N PRO A 198 -6.86 -13.03 12.50
CA PRO A 198 -6.50 -14.40 12.90
C PRO A 198 -5.29 -14.94 12.12
N LEU A 199 -5.08 -14.54 10.87
CA LEU A 199 -3.92 -14.94 10.10
C LEU A 199 -2.64 -14.29 10.59
N MET A 200 -2.66 -13.01 10.92
CA MET A 200 -1.49 -12.33 11.46
C MET A 200 -1.18 -12.80 12.90
N THR A 201 -2.20 -13.09 13.69
CA THR A 201 -2.03 -13.74 15.01
C THR A 201 -1.36 -15.11 14.87
N ALA A 202 -1.78 -15.92 13.89
CA ALA A 202 -1.15 -17.21 13.59
C ALA A 202 0.31 -17.03 13.13
N ALA A 203 0.59 -16.08 12.27
CA ALA A 203 1.95 -15.76 11.81
C ALA A 203 2.87 -15.42 12.98
N VAL A 204 2.45 -14.49 13.84
CA VAL A 204 3.24 -14.06 15.02
C VAL A 204 3.45 -15.21 16.00
N ASN A 205 2.45 -16.08 16.18
CA ASN A 205 2.55 -17.21 17.11
C ASN A 205 3.39 -18.37 16.56
N SER A 206 3.51 -18.50 15.25
CA SER A 206 4.27 -19.60 14.61
C SER A 206 5.77 -19.57 14.91
N GLY A 207 6.33 -18.39 15.17
CA GLY A 207 7.76 -18.19 15.38
C GLY A 207 8.61 -18.22 14.10
N HIS A 208 7.99 -18.37 12.91
CA HIS A 208 8.72 -18.41 11.65
C HIS A 208 8.94 -17.03 11.02
N PHE A 209 8.07 -16.06 11.34
CA PHE A 209 8.09 -14.73 10.72
C PHE A 209 8.78 -13.70 11.59
N ASP A 210 9.77 -13.02 10.99
CA ASP A 210 10.48 -11.91 11.62
C ASP A 210 9.69 -10.60 11.53
N VAL A 211 8.82 -10.46 10.51
CA VAL A 211 8.07 -9.23 10.20
C VAL A 211 6.68 -9.56 9.68
N ILE A 212 5.69 -8.77 10.11
CA ILE A 212 4.36 -8.72 9.52
C ILE A 212 4.10 -7.36 8.88
N MET A 213 3.39 -7.34 7.74
CA MET A 213 2.93 -6.11 7.09
C MET A 213 1.41 -6.12 7.01
N ILE A 214 0.76 -5.14 7.62
CA ILE A 214 -0.68 -5.09 7.82
C ILE A 214 -1.32 -3.81 7.26
N ALA A 215 -2.56 -3.92 6.78
CA ALA A 215 -3.35 -2.74 6.47
C ALA A 215 -3.79 -2.06 7.78
N PHE A 216 -3.32 -0.83 8.01
CA PHE A 216 -3.64 -0.08 9.21
C PHE A 216 -3.68 1.42 8.95
N ASN A 217 -4.75 2.08 9.39
CA ASN A 217 -4.95 3.52 9.23
C ASN A 217 -5.89 4.07 10.31
N PHE A 218 -6.17 5.36 10.30
CA PHE A 218 -6.99 6.07 11.27
C PHE A 218 -8.49 5.68 11.28
N MET A 219 -8.96 4.92 10.30
CA MET A 219 -10.27 4.29 10.37
C MET A 219 -10.26 3.16 11.41
N LYS A 220 -11.37 2.92 12.09
CA LYS A 220 -11.41 1.97 13.22
C LYS A 220 -11.05 0.55 12.80
N PHE A 221 -10.05 -0.04 13.47
CA PHE A 221 -9.62 -1.44 13.35
C PHE A 221 -9.51 -2.03 14.77
N PRO A 222 -10.61 -2.44 15.39
CA PRO A 222 -10.63 -2.72 16.84
C PRO A 222 -9.70 -3.86 17.28
N ARG A 223 -9.44 -4.86 16.43
CA ARG A 223 -8.65 -6.05 16.78
C ARG A 223 -7.19 -6.01 16.34
N ILE A 224 -6.84 -5.11 15.42
CA ILE A 224 -5.47 -5.00 14.91
C ILE A 224 -4.47 -4.49 15.96
N PRO A 225 -4.80 -3.57 16.87
CA PRO A 225 -3.91 -3.19 17.97
C PRO A 225 -3.46 -4.36 18.83
N ASP A 226 -4.32 -5.38 19.06
CA ASP A 226 -3.95 -6.57 19.84
C ASP A 226 -2.90 -7.41 19.09
N VAL A 227 -3.03 -7.55 17.77
CA VAL A 227 -2.01 -8.22 16.92
C VAL A 227 -0.68 -7.47 16.97
N MET A 228 -0.72 -6.13 16.91
CA MET A 228 0.48 -5.29 16.99
C MET A 228 1.17 -5.44 18.34
N SER A 229 0.41 -5.42 19.43
CA SER A 229 0.91 -5.62 20.79
C SER A 229 1.55 -7.02 20.95
N LEU A 230 0.91 -8.06 20.42
CA LEU A 230 1.44 -9.44 20.42
C LEU A 230 2.76 -9.51 19.61
N ALA A 231 2.80 -8.89 18.44
CA ALA A 231 4.01 -8.84 17.62
C ALA A 231 5.18 -8.16 18.35
N ARG A 232 4.92 -7.02 19.00
CA ARG A 232 5.91 -6.32 19.84
C ARG A 232 6.44 -7.20 20.96
N GLN A 233 5.56 -7.91 21.70
CA GLN A 233 5.95 -8.82 22.79
C GLN A 233 6.87 -9.93 22.30
N LYS A 234 6.63 -10.46 21.10
CA LYS A 234 7.44 -11.52 20.49
C LYS A 234 8.65 -11.00 19.71
N GLY A 235 8.78 -9.68 19.58
CA GLY A 235 9.87 -9.05 18.84
C GLY A 235 9.74 -9.17 17.32
N VAL A 236 8.53 -9.42 16.83
CA VAL A 236 8.19 -9.39 15.39
C VAL A 236 7.99 -7.94 14.96
N GLY A 237 8.65 -7.53 13.86
CA GLY A 237 8.51 -6.19 13.31
C GLY A 237 7.12 -5.98 12.68
N VAL A 238 6.57 -4.79 12.82
CA VAL A 238 5.26 -4.44 12.23
C VAL A 238 5.41 -3.29 11.26
N ILE A 239 5.04 -3.52 10.00
CA ILE A 239 5.00 -2.50 8.95
C ILE A 239 3.54 -2.21 8.61
N ALA A 240 3.16 -0.93 8.59
CA ALA A 240 1.82 -0.52 8.18
C ALA A 240 1.76 -0.22 6.69
N MET A 241 0.66 -0.59 6.04
CA MET A 241 0.31 -0.20 4.67
C MET A 241 -1.14 0.29 4.59
N LYS A 242 -1.56 0.81 3.42
CA LYS A 242 -2.91 1.38 3.19
C LYS A 242 -3.27 2.49 4.19
N THR A 243 -2.29 3.28 4.52
CA THR A 243 -2.31 4.28 5.59
C THR A 243 -3.21 5.48 5.31
N LEU A 244 -3.56 5.73 4.03
CA LEU A 244 -4.39 6.86 3.60
C LEU A 244 -5.90 6.51 3.48
N ALA A 245 -6.34 5.34 3.92
CA ALA A 245 -7.75 4.93 3.96
C ALA A 245 -8.53 5.18 2.65
N GLY A 246 -7.91 4.87 1.49
CA GLY A 246 -8.51 5.05 0.16
C GLY A 246 -8.14 6.37 -0.51
N ALA A 247 -7.54 7.32 0.20
CA ALA A 247 -7.04 8.59 -0.32
C ALA A 247 -8.07 9.38 -1.17
N LYS A 248 -9.33 9.40 -0.72
CA LYS A 248 -10.38 10.20 -1.35
C LYS A 248 -10.15 11.68 -1.10
N GLU A 249 -10.65 12.52 -2.00
CA GLU A 249 -10.68 13.96 -1.73
C GLU A 249 -11.40 14.23 -0.42
N SER A 250 -10.76 14.98 0.47
CA SER A 250 -11.29 15.23 1.82
C SER A 250 -12.56 16.07 1.82
N GLY A 251 -12.88 16.75 0.71
CA GLY A 251 -13.99 17.70 0.63
C GLY A 251 -13.82 18.95 1.52
N ALA A 252 -12.79 18.97 2.37
CA ALA A 252 -12.44 20.11 3.20
C ALA A 252 -11.46 21.01 2.45
N LYS A 253 -11.51 22.31 2.72
CA LYS A 253 -10.45 23.26 2.35
C LYS A 253 -9.26 23.03 3.30
N LEU A 254 -8.49 21.96 3.06
CA LEU A 254 -7.26 21.67 3.76
C LEU A 254 -6.08 22.23 2.98
N GLU A 255 -5.01 22.58 3.69
CA GLU A 255 -3.73 22.88 3.04
C GLU A 255 -3.22 21.66 2.28
N ALA A 256 -2.49 21.87 1.19
CA ALA A 256 -1.95 20.80 0.38
C ALA A 256 -1.08 19.86 1.23
N GLY A 257 -1.39 18.56 1.22
CA GLY A 257 -0.69 17.55 2.00
C GLY A 257 -1.08 17.43 3.47
N GLN A 258 -1.96 18.25 3.98
CA GLN A 258 -2.35 18.23 5.40
C GLN A 258 -3.01 16.90 5.78
N PHE A 259 -3.90 16.38 4.95
CA PHE A 259 -4.58 15.09 5.19
C PHE A 259 -3.58 13.93 5.16
N GLU A 260 -2.77 13.85 4.10
CA GLU A 260 -1.81 12.76 3.92
C GLU A 260 -0.82 12.72 5.10
N GLN A 261 -0.26 13.87 5.46
CA GLN A 261 0.69 13.95 6.57
C GLN A 261 0.01 13.63 7.91
N ALA A 262 -1.23 14.06 8.13
CA ALA A 262 -2.01 13.71 9.32
C ALA A 262 -2.23 12.19 9.42
N ALA A 263 -2.61 11.53 8.30
CA ALA A 263 -2.82 10.09 8.25
C ALA A 263 -1.52 9.31 8.54
N LEU A 264 -0.39 9.72 7.97
CA LEU A 264 0.91 9.11 8.23
C LEU A 264 1.35 9.29 9.68
N LYS A 265 1.23 10.51 10.23
CA LYS A 265 1.52 10.79 11.65
C LYS A 265 0.64 9.99 12.59
N TRP A 266 -0.63 9.78 12.23
CA TRP A 266 -1.54 8.96 13.02
C TRP A 266 -1.07 7.50 13.12
N VAL A 267 -0.63 6.92 12.02
CA VAL A 267 -0.05 5.56 12.03
C VAL A 267 1.23 5.53 12.86
N LEU A 268 2.13 6.49 12.65
CA LEU A 268 3.44 6.55 13.29
C LEU A 268 3.41 6.90 14.77
N GLN A 269 2.27 7.34 15.35
CA GLN A 269 2.15 7.52 16.79
C GLN A 269 2.15 6.20 17.56
N HIS A 270 1.80 5.07 16.90
CA HIS A 270 1.80 3.75 17.50
C HIS A 270 3.23 3.21 17.57
N GLU A 271 3.69 2.94 18.78
CA GLU A 271 5.07 2.49 19.02
C GLU A 271 5.34 1.06 18.54
N GLU A 272 4.30 0.26 18.37
CA GLU A 272 4.36 -1.08 17.80
C GLU A 272 4.72 -1.07 16.31
N ILE A 273 4.42 0.02 15.62
CA ILE A 273 4.72 0.19 14.18
C ILE A 273 6.20 0.56 14.01
N SER A 274 6.97 -0.30 13.35
CA SER A 274 8.36 -0.03 12.99
C SER A 274 8.48 1.04 11.90
N GLY A 275 7.55 1.05 10.95
CA GLY A 275 7.46 2.02 9.88
C GLY A 275 6.23 1.74 9.01
N LEU A 276 6.03 2.59 8.02
CA LEU A 276 4.97 2.40 7.04
C LEU A 276 5.53 2.38 5.62
N VAL A 277 4.85 1.65 4.75
CA VAL A 277 5.13 1.61 3.32
C VAL A 277 4.00 2.31 2.58
N ILE A 278 4.36 3.33 1.81
CA ILE A 278 3.44 4.08 0.95
C ILE A 278 3.98 4.11 -0.49
N THR A 279 3.07 4.11 -1.47
CA THR A 279 3.47 4.13 -2.89
C THR A 279 3.94 5.53 -3.29
N PHE A 280 5.13 5.59 -3.91
CA PHE A 280 5.66 6.79 -4.54
C PHE A 280 5.56 6.64 -6.06
N LYS A 281 4.88 7.57 -6.70
CA LYS A 281 4.68 7.64 -8.16
C LYS A 281 5.49 8.76 -8.81
N SER A 282 5.93 9.73 -8.01
CA SER A 282 6.64 10.92 -8.48
C SER A 282 7.58 11.49 -7.41
N ALA A 283 8.43 12.44 -7.80
CA ALA A 283 9.27 13.16 -6.86
C ALA A 283 8.46 14.05 -5.91
N GLN A 284 7.30 14.54 -6.35
CA GLN A 284 6.38 15.33 -5.55
C GLN A 284 5.82 14.55 -4.36
N ASP A 285 5.67 13.23 -4.49
CA ASP A 285 5.23 12.39 -3.38
C ASP A 285 6.25 12.37 -2.22
N LEU A 286 7.55 12.54 -2.53
CA LEU A 286 8.58 12.70 -1.49
C LEU A 286 8.35 13.98 -0.68
N ASP A 287 8.02 15.08 -1.36
CA ASP A 287 7.74 16.36 -0.73
C ASP A 287 6.39 16.36 0.01
N LEU A 288 5.44 15.54 -0.44
CA LEU A 288 4.14 15.37 0.17
C LEU A 288 4.20 14.58 1.47
N TYR A 289 4.94 13.45 1.50
CA TYR A 289 4.88 12.50 2.61
C TYR A 289 6.00 12.68 3.64
N LEU A 290 7.23 12.98 3.22
CA LEU A 290 8.37 13.06 4.13
C LEU A 290 8.29 14.17 5.20
N PRO A 291 7.55 15.29 5.02
CA PRO A 291 7.33 16.23 6.12
C PRO A 291 6.72 15.61 7.37
N ALA A 292 6.00 14.48 7.26
CA ALA A 292 5.43 13.76 8.39
C ALA A 292 6.47 12.94 9.20
N SER A 293 7.64 12.62 8.60
CA SER A 293 8.66 11.81 9.26
C SER A 293 9.15 12.44 10.56
N GLY A 294 9.17 11.66 11.64
CA GLY A 294 9.59 12.09 12.96
C GLY A 294 8.69 13.13 13.63
N LYS A 295 7.53 13.45 13.05
CA LYS A 295 6.58 14.42 13.60
C LYS A 295 5.50 13.75 14.44
N THR A 296 5.02 14.47 15.44
CA THR A 296 3.88 14.07 16.27
C THR A 296 2.56 14.51 15.67
N LEU A 297 1.50 13.77 15.96
CA LEU A 297 0.14 14.09 15.57
C LEU A 297 -0.39 15.28 16.38
N THR A 298 -0.81 16.35 15.70
CA THR A 298 -1.34 17.57 16.33
C THR A 298 -2.87 17.53 16.49
N ALA A 299 -3.43 18.48 17.23
CA ALA A 299 -4.89 18.64 17.33
C ALA A 299 -5.53 19.01 15.97
N SER A 300 -4.83 19.78 15.13
CA SER A 300 -5.28 20.11 13.77
C SER A 300 -5.30 18.86 12.88
N ASP A 301 -4.27 18.02 12.97
CA ASP A 301 -4.23 16.74 12.24
C ASP A 301 -5.43 15.86 12.63
N ARG A 302 -5.74 15.74 13.93
CA ARG A 302 -6.89 14.96 14.41
C ARG A 302 -8.20 15.47 13.83
N LYS A 303 -8.42 16.78 13.82
CA LYS A 303 -9.62 17.38 13.22
C LYS A 303 -9.74 17.07 11.73
N ALA A 304 -8.63 17.10 10.98
CA ALA A 304 -8.61 16.76 9.56
C ALA A 304 -9.01 15.29 9.35
N LEU A 305 -8.48 14.36 10.15
CA LEU A 305 -8.81 12.93 10.08
C LEU A 305 -10.26 12.65 10.50
N ASP A 306 -10.76 13.31 11.56
CA ASP A 306 -12.15 13.16 12.02
C ASP A 306 -13.12 13.66 10.94
N HIS A 307 -12.80 14.78 10.29
CA HIS A 307 -13.59 15.31 9.17
C HIS A 307 -13.61 14.32 8.00
N TYR A 308 -12.46 13.77 7.59
CA TYR A 308 -12.40 12.75 6.56
C TYR A 308 -13.21 11.51 6.94
N ALA A 309 -13.09 11.03 8.17
CA ALA A 309 -13.83 9.86 8.65
C ALA A 309 -15.34 10.10 8.66
N ALA A 310 -15.80 11.31 8.98
CA ALA A 310 -17.21 11.68 8.91
C ALA A 310 -17.74 11.66 7.47
N LEU A 311 -16.96 12.12 6.48
CA LEU A 311 -17.35 12.15 5.08
C LEU A 311 -17.32 10.75 4.42
N HIS A 312 -16.31 9.95 4.72
CA HIS A 312 -16.00 8.74 3.96
C HIS A 312 -16.13 7.45 4.77
N GLY A 313 -16.29 7.52 6.09
CA GLY A 313 -16.31 6.37 6.97
C GLY A 313 -17.42 5.36 6.69
N ALA A 314 -18.60 5.86 6.32
CA ALA A 314 -19.74 5.04 5.91
C ALA A 314 -19.56 4.36 4.54
N GLY A 315 -18.56 4.79 3.75
CA GLY A 315 -18.22 4.18 2.45
C GLY A 315 -17.00 3.26 2.51
N TYR A 316 -16.25 3.24 3.62
CA TYR A 316 -14.96 2.56 3.70
C TYR A 316 -15.07 1.18 4.34
N CYS A 317 -14.97 0.12 3.53
CA CYS A 317 -14.87 -1.26 4.02
C CYS A 317 -13.46 -1.51 4.61
N ARG A 318 -13.40 -1.95 5.88
CA ARG A 318 -12.12 -2.22 6.59
C ARG A 318 -11.45 -3.44 6.00
N THR A 319 -10.20 -3.28 5.61
CA THR A 319 -9.40 -4.35 5.01
C THR A 319 -9.25 -5.53 5.98
N GLY A 320 -9.53 -6.74 5.49
CA GLY A 320 -9.40 -7.97 6.27
C GLY A 320 -10.43 -8.15 7.40
N CYS A 321 -11.43 -7.28 7.49
CA CYS A 321 -12.58 -7.49 8.36
C CYS A 321 -13.48 -8.57 7.76
N GLY A 322 -13.87 -9.56 8.52
CA GLY A 322 -14.76 -10.65 8.11
C GLY A 322 -16.15 -10.59 8.71
N ASP A 323 -16.51 -9.50 9.40
CA ASP A 323 -17.72 -9.44 10.26
C ASP A 323 -19.05 -9.64 9.51
N CYS A 324 -19.08 -9.35 8.20
CA CYS A 324 -20.26 -9.63 7.36
C CYS A 324 -20.14 -10.95 6.58
N ALA A 325 -19.08 -11.72 6.75
CA ALA A 325 -18.95 -13.03 6.11
C ALA A 325 -20.07 -13.97 6.57
N GLY A 326 -20.62 -14.74 5.63
CA GLY A 326 -21.72 -15.67 5.92
C GLY A 326 -23.11 -15.03 6.07
N SER A 327 -23.23 -13.69 6.03
CA SER A 327 -24.55 -13.03 6.13
C SER A 327 -25.37 -13.11 4.84
N CYS A 328 -24.80 -13.59 3.73
CA CYS A 328 -25.46 -13.74 2.44
C CYS A 328 -25.75 -15.22 2.16
N ASP A 329 -27.02 -15.59 2.00
CA ASP A 329 -27.49 -16.93 1.64
C ASP A 329 -27.03 -17.38 0.22
N LYS A 330 -26.73 -16.43 -0.65
CA LYS A 330 -26.15 -16.66 -1.99
C LYS A 330 -24.64 -16.71 -2.01
N LYS A 331 -23.99 -16.66 -0.85
CA LYS A 331 -22.52 -16.70 -0.69
C LYS A 331 -21.79 -15.63 -1.50
N VAL A 332 -22.41 -14.46 -1.69
CA VAL A 332 -21.74 -13.32 -2.34
C VAL A 332 -20.58 -12.86 -1.48
N ASN A 333 -19.39 -12.79 -2.06
CA ASN A 333 -18.19 -12.33 -1.37
C ASN A 333 -18.21 -10.80 -1.20
N ILE A 334 -18.90 -10.33 -0.16
CA ILE A 334 -19.13 -8.91 0.12
C ILE A 334 -17.81 -8.16 0.26
N ALA A 335 -16.86 -8.69 1.02
CA ALA A 335 -15.59 -8.01 1.32
C ALA A 335 -14.70 -7.87 0.08
N ALA A 336 -14.63 -8.91 -0.77
CA ALA A 336 -13.88 -8.86 -2.02
C ALA A 336 -14.49 -7.83 -2.99
N ILE A 337 -15.82 -7.85 -3.16
CA ILE A 337 -16.51 -6.91 -4.06
C ILE A 337 -16.31 -5.46 -3.62
N GLN A 338 -16.43 -5.18 -2.31
CA GLN A 338 -16.14 -3.86 -1.76
C GLN A 338 -14.69 -3.42 -2.02
N ARG A 339 -13.74 -4.36 -1.93
CA ARG A 339 -12.33 -4.12 -2.22
C ARG A 339 -12.11 -3.78 -3.69
N TYR A 340 -12.70 -4.55 -4.62
CA TYR A 340 -12.55 -4.31 -6.05
C TYR A 340 -13.23 -2.99 -6.46
N HIS A 341 -14.37 -2.69 -5.86
CA HIS A 341 -15.04 -1.41 -6.08
C HIS A 341 -14.18 -0.22 -5.62
N MET A 342 -13.49 -0.34 -4.48
CA MET A 342 -12.53 0.65 -4.02
C MET A 342 -11.36 0.81 -4.99
N TYR A 343 -10.82 -0.29 -5.53
CA TYR A 343 -9.76 -0.21 -6.55
C TYR A 343 -10.22 0.51 -7.80
N PHE A 344 -11.45 0.23 -8.26
CA PHE A 344 -12.05 0.89 -9.41
C PHE A 344 -12.26 2.39 -9.18
N LYS A 345 -12.91 2.75 -8.07
CA LYS A 345 -13.41 4.10 -7.83
C LYS A 345 -12.37 5.03 -7.21
N ASP A 346 -11.60 4.51 -6.25
CA ASP A 346 -10.73 5.33 -5.40
C ASP A 346 -9.27 5.32 -5.87
N TYR A 347 -8.80 4.22 -6.46
CA TYR A 347 -7.41 4.09 -6.91
C TYR A 347 -7.23 4.23 -8.43
N GLY A 348 -8.32 4.25 -9.20
CA GLY A 348 -8.30 4.34 -10.66
C GLY A 348 -7.78 3.07 -11.35
N ASP A 349 -7.65 1.96 -10.61
CA ASP A 349 -7.17 0.67 -11.12
C ASP A 349 -8.35 -0.16 -11.69
N GLN A 350 -9.01 0.42 -12.69
CA GLN A 350 -10.29 -0.06 -13.22
C GLN A 350 -10.16 -1.44 -13.85
N LYS A 351 -9.16 -1.64 -14.72
CA LYS A 351 -8.96 -2.91 -15.42
C LYS A 351 -8.80 -4.06 -14.44
N ARG A 352 -7.88 -3.92 -13.50
CA ARG A 352 -7.62 -4.94 -12.46
C ARG A 352 -8.85 -5.23 -11.62
N ALA A 353 -9.58 -4.17 -11.22
CA ALA A 353 -10.79 -4.32 -10.43
C ALA A 353 -11.88 -5.12 -11.16
N MET A 354 -12.08 -4.84 -12.44
CA MET A 354 -13.06 -5.55 -13.27
C MET A 354 -12.64 -7.00 -13.53
N GLU A 355 -11.36 -7.26 -13.81
CA GLU A 355 -10.81 -8.61 -14.00
C GLU A 355 -10.98 -9.45 -12.73
N ALA A 356 -10.63 -8.89 -11.56
CA ALA A 356 -10.80 -9.56 -10.27
C ALA A 356 -12.28 -9.82 -9.94
N TYR A 357 -13.16 -8.87 -10.23
CA TYR A 357 -14.59 -9.05 -10.06
C TYR A 357 -15.18 -10.14 -10.97
N ALA A 358 -14.77 -10.20 -12.23
CA ALA A 358 -15.19 -11.21 -13.18
C ALA A 358 -14.74 -12.64 -12.81
N ALA A 359 -13.64 -12.75 -12.05
CA ALA A 359 -13.11 -14.03 -11.58
C ALA A 359 -13.84 -14.60 -10.35
N LEU A 360 -14.75 -13.82 -9.72
CA LEU A 360 -15.52 -14.29 -8.57
C LEU A 360 -16.54 -15.36 -8.96
N GLU A 361 -16.63 -16.41 -8.16
CA GLU A 361 -17.66 -17.46 -8.32
C GLU A 361 -19.07 -16.89 -8.18
N GLN A 362 -19.26 -15.95 -7.23
CA GLN A 362 -20.54 -15.31 -6.96
C GLN A 362 -20.40 -13.78 -7.05
N SER A 363 -20.90 -13.22 -8.13
CA SER A 363 -20.92 -11.77 -8.35
C SER A 363 -22.08 -11.10 -7.59
N ALA A 364 -22.03 -9.77 -7.48
CA ALA A 364 -23.13 -8.99 -6.91
C ALA A 364 -24.37 -8.89 -7.82
N ARG A 365 -24.46 -9.63 -8.92
CA ARG A 365 -25.67 -9.70 -9.75
C ARG A 365 -26.91 -10.10 -8.93
N HIS A 366 -26.74 -11.07 -8.03
CA HIS A 366 -27.80 -11.51 -7.11
C HIS A 366 -28.32 -10.41 -6.18
N CYS A 367 -27.55 -9.34 -5.98
CA CYS A 367 -27.94 -8.23 -5.13
C CYS A 367 -28.93 -7.28 -5.81
N LEU A 368 -29.06 -7.31 -7.15
CA LEU A 368 -29.95 -6.42 -7.89
C LEU A 368 -31.41 -6.65 -7.52
N ASP A 369 -31.82 -7.93 -7.40
CA ASP A 369 -33.19 -8.36 -7.17
C ASP A 369 -33.36 -9.04 -5.79
N CYS A 370 -32.39 -8.87 -4.87
CA CYS A 370 -32.46 -9.46 -3.55
C CYS A 370 -33.58 -8.83 -2.72
N ALA A 371 -34.61 -9.61 -2.40
CA ALA A 371 -35.75 -9.16 -1.61
C ALA A 371 -35.50 -9.17 -0.10
N THR A 372 -34.63 -10.09 0.39
CA THR A 372 -34.36 -10.28 1.82
C THR A 372 -32.86 -10.27 2.08
N PRO A 373 -32.21 -9.09 2.03
CA PRO A 373 -30.76 -9.01 2.16
C PRO A 373 -30.33 -9.21 3.63
N GLY A 374 -29.94 -10.43 4.01
CA GLY A 374 -29.37 -10.73 5.33
C GLY A 374 -28.14 -9.88 5.68
N CYS A 375 -27.44 -9.38 4.65
CA CYS A 375 -26.27 -8.51 4.82
C CYS A 375 -26.61 -7.05 5.16
N ALA A 376 -27.86 -6.61 5.08
CA ALA A 376 -28.23 -5.19 5.24
C ALA A 376 -27.72 -4.58 6.55
N ASN A 377 -27.78 -5.34 7.64
CA ASN A 377 -27.38 -4.92 8.98
C ASN A 377 -26.13 -5.65 9.51
N ALA A 378 -25.41 -6.37 8.64
CA ALA A 378 -24.29 -7.21 9.08
C ALA A 378 -22.99 -6.42 9.31
N CYS A 379 -22.91 -5.16 8.85
CA CYS A 379 -21.71 -4.36 9.01
C CYS A 379 -21.70 -3.62 10.36
N PRO A 380 -20.75 -3.90 11.27
CA PRO A 380 -20.67 -3.20 12.56
C PRO A 380 -20.27 -1.72 12.42
N TYR A 381 -19.83 -1.31 11.23
CA TYR A 381 -19.44 0.07 10.91
C TYR A 381 -20.55 0.83 10.17
N GLY A 382 -21.75 0.24 10.02
CA GLY A 382 -22.91 0.88 9.40
C GLY A 382 -22.79 1.11 7.90
N LEU A 383 -21.97 0.31 7.18
CA LEU A 383 -21.92 0.43 5.72
C LEU A 383 -23.26 0.02 5.08
N PRO A 384 -23.76 0.77 4.10
CA PRO A 384 -24.94 0.42 3.34
C PRO A 384 -24.62 -0.67 2.30
N ILE A 385 -24.34 -1.89 2.78
CA ILE A 385 -23.80 -3.01 1.98
C ILE A 385 -24.61 -3.22 0.69
N VAL A 386 -25.93 -3.29 0.79
CA VAL A 386 -26.80 -3.62 -0.36
C VAL A 386 -26.66 -2.62 -1.50
N SER A 387 -26.71 -1.32 -1.19
CA SER A 387 -26.58 -0.27 -2.21
C SER A 387 -25.17 -0.24 -2.80
N GLN A 388 -24.16 -0.44 -1.96
CA GLN A 388 -22.76 -0.49 -2.41
C GLN A 388 -22.50 -1.69 -3.33
N LEU A 389 -23.03 -2.87 -3.04
CA LEU A 389 -22.89 -4.05 -3.90
C LEU A 389 -23.62 -3.86 -5.24
N ARG A 390 -24.78 -3.23 -5.24
CA ARG A 390 -25.49 -2.87 -6.47
C ARG A 390 -24.71 -1.86 -7.32
N GLU A 391 -24.13 -0.85 -6.70
CA GLU A 391 -23.25 0.11 -7.37
C GLU A 391 -22.00 -0.58 -7.91
N ALA A 392 -21.34 -1.41 -7.10
CA ALA A 392 -20.17 -2.17 -7.49
C ALA A 392 -20.44 -3.05 -8.72
N HIS A 393 -21.58 -3.76 -8.75
CA HIS A 393 -21.95 -4.57 -9.90
C HIS A 393 -22.06 -3.74 -11.18
N ARG A 394 -22.72 -2.59 -11.12
CA ARG A 394 -22.84 -1.70 -12.30
C ARG A 394 -21.51 -1.17 -12.79
N ASN A 395 -20.59 -0.86 -11.88
CA ASN A 395 -19.31 -0.28 -12.22
C ASN A 395 -18.28 -1.33 -12.68
N LEU A 396 -18.36 -2.55 -12.15
CA LEU A 396 -17.38 -3.61 -12.38
C LEU A 396 -17.75 -4.58 -13.50
N THR A 397 -18.94 -4.42 -14.11
CA THR A 397 -19.38 -5.19 -15.27
C THR A 397 -19.44 -4.33 -16.51
N LEU A 398 -18.95 -4.86 -17.63
CA LEU A 398 -19.20 -4.25 -18.93
C LEU A 398 -20.69 -4.42 -19.25
N SER A 399 -21.42 -3.33 -19.45
CA SER A 399 -22.80 -3.42 -19.92
C SER A 399 -22.81 -3.94 -21.36
N SER A 400 -23.57 -4.99 -21.62
CA SER A 400 -23.76 -5.59 -22.96
C SER A 400 -24.48 -4.65 -23.96
N THR A 401 -24.67 -3.38 -23.61
CA THR A 401 -25.35 -2.36 -24.42
C THR A 401 -24.41 -1.57 -25.34
N MET A 402 -23.14 -1.98 -25.45
CA MET A 402 -22.17 -1.44 -26.43
C MET A 402 -21.66 -2.53 -27.40
N ALA A 403 -22.50 -3.50 -27.79
CA ALA A 403 -22.25 -4.42 -28.87
C ALA A 403 -23.23 -4.14 -30.02
#